data_4ce58bd94dfc926128696b29da5369c3
#
_entry.id   4ce58bd94dfc926128696b29da5369c3
#
_cell.length_a   1.000
_cell.length_b   1.000
_cell.length_c   1.000
_cell.angle_alpha   90.00
_cell.angle_beta   90.00
_cell.angle_gamma   90.00
#
_symmetry.space_group_name_H-M   'P 1'
#
loop_
_entity.id
_entity.type
_entity.pdbx_description
1 polymer ?
#
loop_
_entity_poly.entity_id
_entity_poly.type
_entity_poly.pdbx_seq_one_letter_code
_entity_poly.pdbx_strand_id
1 'polypeptide(L)'
;MENNAILSALSARKSVRVFTPDPVTLDERAAILNAAFQAPTAGNQQLYTILDITDPALKAALADLCDHQPFIAGAPLVLVFLADCRRWLNAYHAAGITDARKPGAGDLMLAVADTCIAAQNAAVSYTHLTLP
;
A
#
# COMPACT_ATOMS: atom_id res chain seq x y z
N MET A 1 15.15 17.55 23.39
CA MET A 1 13.96 17.31 22.54
C MET A 1 13.26 16.09 23.12
N GLU A 2 12.01 16.24 23.52
CA GLU A 2 11.22 15.09 23.97
C GLU A 2 11.20 14.03 22.86
N ASN A 3 11.27 12.79 23.27
CA ASN A 3 11.30 11.64 22.34
C ASN A 3 9.93 11.52 21.66
N ASN A 4 9.80 12.16 20.47
CA ASN A 4 8.56 12.13 19.71
C ASN A 4 8.43 10.77 19.02
N ALA A 5 7.44 9.97 19.41
CA ALA A 5 7.22 8.62 18.91
C ALA A 5 7.10 8.56 17.38
N ILE A 6 6.49 9.57 16.75
CA ILE A 6 6.32 9.65 15.29
C ILE A 6 7.69 9.83 14.62
N LEU A 7 8.51 10.77 15.10
CA LEU A 7 9.85 11.01 14.55
C LEU A 7 10.74 9.78 14.75
N SER A 8 10.62 9.11 15.88
CA SER A 8 11.35 7.87 16.17
C SER A 8 10.94 6.76 15.20
N ALA A 9 9.65 6.56 14.95
CA ALA A 9 9.14 5.56 14.00
C ALA A 9 9.62 5.82 12.56
N LEU A 10 9.58 7.09 12.12
CA LEU A 10 10.07 7.49 10.80
C LEU A 10 11.58 7.24 10.65
N SER A 11 12.36 7.54 11.70
CA SER A 11 13.81 7.36 11.71
C SER A 11 14.22 5.88 11.82
N ALA A 12 13.43 5.06 12.50
CA ALA A 12 13.66 3.63 12.67
C ALA A 12 13.30 2.81 11.42
N ARG A 13 12.49 3.36 10.49
CA ARG A 13 12.08 2.66 9.28
C ARG A 13 13.30 2.23 8.44
N LYS A 14 13.36 0.96 8.14
CA LYS A 14 14.42 0.35 7.31
C LYS A 14 13.84 -0.71 6.37
N SER A 15 14.56 -1.03 5.32
CA SER A 15 14.21 -2.13 4.42
C SER A 15 14.65 -3.46 5.04
N VAL A 16 13.71 -4.29 5.44
CA VAL A 16 13.94 -5.63 5.99
C VAL A 16 13.52 -6.67 4.95
N ARG A 17 14.36 -7.67 4.73
CA ARG A 17 14.14 -8.73 3.75
C ARG A 17 14.27 -10.13 4.35
N VAL A 18 14.37 -10.20 5.67
CA VAL A 18 14.38 -11.43 6.46
C VAL A 18 13.22 -11.33 7.44
N PHE A 19 12.35 -12.30 7.42
CA PHE A 19 11.13 -12.30 8.24
C PHE A 19 11.21 -13.41 9.27
N THR A 20 10.55 -13.20 10.42
CA THR A 20 10.30 -14.27 11.40
C THR A 20 9.25 -15.22 10.82
N PRO A 21 9.18 -16.46 11.34
CA PRO A 21 8.13 -17.41 10.92
C PRO A 21 6.73 -17.02 11.43
N ASP A 22 6.63 -16.01 12.29
CA ASP A 22 5.37 -15.60 12.89
C ASP A 22 4.49 -14.92 11.84
N PRO A 23 3.21 -15.30 11.76
CA PRO A 23 2.29 -14.65 10.84
C PRO A 23 1.94 -13.24 11.34
N VAL A 24 1.72 -12.30 10.42
CA VAL A 24 1.07 -11.03 10.74
C VAL A 24 -0.38 -11.32 11.15
N THR A 25 -0.77 -10.90 12.34
CA THR A 25 -2.12 -11.10 12.86
C THR A 25 -3.16 -10.30 12.08
N LEU A 26 -4.43 -10.67 12.21
CA LEU A 26 -5.52 -9.93 11.57
C LEU A 26 -5.60 -8.47 12.05
N ASP A 27 -5.35 -8.25 13.34
CA ASP A 27 -5.37 -6.91 13.93
C ASP A 27 -4.21 -6.04 13.42
N GLU A 28 -2.99 -6.59 13.35
CA GLU A 28 -1.84 -5.91 12.76
C GLU A 28 -2.06 -5.58 11.29
N ARG A 29 -2.59 -6.54 10.52
CA ARG A 29 -2.94 -6.34 9.12
C ARG A 29 -3.97 -5.23 8.94
N ALA A 30 -5.03 -5.22 9.77
CA ALA A 30 -6.04 -4.17 9.78
C ALA A 30 -5.43 -2.81 10.14
N ALA A 31 -4.54 -2.75 11.13
CA ALA A 31 -3.86 -1.53 11.53
C ALA A 31 -2.98 -0.96 10.39
N ILE A 32 -2.23 -1.82 9.69
CA ILE A 32 -1.39 -1.43 8.54
C ILE A 32 -2.24 -0.87 7.40
N LEU A 33 -3.34 -1.54 7.04
CA LEU A 33 -4.26 -1.08 6.00
C LEU A 33 -4.96 0.23 6.40
N ASN A 34 -5.40 0.34 7.66
CA ASN A 34 -5.99 1.57 8.17
C ASN A 34 -4.99 2.75 8.13
N ALA A 35 -3.72 2.51 8.46
CA ALA A 35 -2.69 3.53 8.32
C ALA A 35 -2.52 3.99 6.86
N ALA A 36 -2.56 3.07 5.90
CA ALA A 36 -2.56 3.41 4.48
C ALA A 36 -3.76 4.28 4.09
N PHE A 37 -4.96 3.93 4.55
CA PHE A 37 -6.20 4.67 4.24
C PHE A 37 -6.26 6.06 4.89
N GLN A 38 -5.47 6.33 5.93
CA GLN A 38 -5.33 7.65 6.53
C GLN A 38 -4.36 8.57 5.78
N ALA A 39 -3.75 8.10 4.70
CA ALA A 39 -2.87 8.91 3.87
C ALA A 39 -3.63 10.10 3.27
N PRO A 40 -3.08 11.33 3.30
CA PRO A 40 -3.67 12.45 2.61
C PRO A 40 -3.65 12.21 1.10
N THR A 41 -4.75 12.56 0.43
CA THR A 41 -4.89 12.42 -1.02
C THR A 41 -5.46 13.69 -1.65
N ALA A 42 -5.18 13.93 -2.91
CA ALA A 42 -5.66 15.09 -3.63
C ALA A 42 -7.20 15.09 -3.68
N GLY A 43 -7.82 16.10 -3.07
CA GLY A 43 -9.28 16.21 -2.99
C GLY A 43 -9.98 15.03 -2.34
N ASN A 44 -9.28 14.29 -1.49
CA ASN A 44 -9.76 13.02 -0.89
C ASN A 44 -10.26 11.99 -1.92
N GLN A 45 -9.67 11.98 -3.11
CA GLN A 45 -10.09 11.09 -4.18
C GLN A 45 -9.60 9.66 -3.98
N GLN A 46 -8.52 9.45 -3.22
CA GLN A 46 -7.97 8.13 -2.93
C GLN A 46 -7.74 7.31 -4.21
N LEU A 47 -6.99 7.87 -5.16
CA LEU A 47 -6.77 7.31 -6.50
C LEU A 47 -5.80 6.12 -6.47
N TYR A 48 -6.02 5.17 -5.59
CA TYR A 48 -5.23 3.95 -5.48
C TYR A 48 -6.10 2.75 -5.14
N THR A 49 -5.58 1.58 -5.45
CA THR A 49 -6.12 0.28 -5.04
C THR A 49 -5.01 -0.51 -4.36
N ILE A 50 -5.34 -1.17 -3.25
CA ILE A 50 -4.41 -2.03 -2.52
C ILE A 50 -4.86 -3.47 -2.73
N LEU A 51 -3.98 -4.30 -3.30
CA LEU A 51 -4.19 -5.73 -3.42
C LEU A 51 -3.44 -6.42 -2.30
N ASP A 52 -4.13 -7.25 -1.56
CA ASP A 52 -3.58 -8.08 -0.52
C ASP A 52 -3.38 -9.50 -1.05
N ILE A 53 -2.13 -9.86 -1.28
CA ILE A 53 -1.74 -11.11 -1.95
C ILE A 53 -1.57 -12.20 -0.91
N THR A 54 -2.54 -13.10 -0.84
CA THR A 54 -2.54 -14.24 0.09
C THR A 54 -2.17 -15.56 -0.58
N ASP A 55 -2.35 -15.67 -1.90
CA ASP A 55 -2.05 -16.89 -2.66
C ASP A 55 -0.53 -17.10 -2.76
N PRO A 56 0.00 -18.25 -2.27
CA PRO A 56 1.43 -18.54 -2.36
C PRO A 56 1.97 -18.62 -3.80
N ALA A 57 1.16 -19.07 -4.75
CA ALA A 57 1.56 -19.14 -6.15
C ALA A 57 1.75 -17.74 -6.74
N LEU A 58 0.86 -16.79 -6.40
CA LEU A 58 1.01 -15.40 -6.80
C LEU A 58 2.20 -14.74 -6.13
N LYS A 59 2.48 -15.02 -4.85
CA LYS A 59 3.68 -14.51 -4.16
C LYS A 59 4.96 -15.01 -4.84
N ALA A 60 5.01 -16.28 -5.22
CA ALA A 60 6.15 -16.85 -5.93
C ALA A 60 6.33 -16.22 -7.33
N ALA A 61 5.25 -16.02 -8.07
CA ALA A 61 5.28 -15.33 -9.35
C ALA A 61 5.76 -13.87 -9.22
N LEU A 62 5.28 -13.15 -8.19
CA LEU A 62 5.75 -11.79 -7.91
C LEU A 62 7.24 -11.77 -7.54
N ALA A 63 7.72 -12.74 -6.76
CA ALA A 63 9.13 -12.84 -6.41
C ALA A 63 10.02 -12.97 -7.65
N ASP A 64 9.59 -13.76 -8.63
CA ASP A 64 10.30 -13.95 -9.90
C ASP A 64 10.22 -12.70 -10.79
N LEU A 65 9.02 -12.15 -10.98
CA LEU A 65 8.77 -10.97 -11.82
C LEU A 65 9.40 -9.67 -11.25
N CYS A 66 9.58 -9.59 -9.94
CA CYS A 66 10.21 -8.46 -9.27
C CYS A 66 11.72 -8.68 -9.10
N ASP A 67 12.43 -8.93 -10.18
CA ASP A 67 13.88 -9.05 -10.23
C ASP A 67 14.44 -10.22 -9.38
N HIS A 68 13.75 -11.38 -9.43
CA HIS A 68 14.12 -12.60 -8.73
C HIS A 68 14.39 -12.40 -7.22
N GLN A 69 13.46 -11.76 -6.51
CA GLN A 69 13.58 -11.46 -5.09
C GLN A 69 12.84 -12.49 -4.23
N PRO A 70 13.50 -13.57 -3.77
CA PRO A 70 12.85 -14.68 -3.09
C PRO A 70 12.19 -14.31 -1.76
N PHE A 71 12.63 -13.23 -1.10
CA PHE A 71 12.03 -12.77 0.14
C PHE A 71 10.56 -12.35 -0.03
N ILE A 72 10.10 -11.99 -1.24
CA ILE A 72 8.69 -11.67 -1.51
C ILE A 72 7.82 -12.91 -1.32
N ALA A 73 8.26 -14.07 -1.82
CA ALA A 73 7.53 -15.33 -1.65
C ALA A 73 7.40 -15.73 -0.17
N GLY A 74 8.44 -15.46 0.64
CA GLY A 74 8.47 -15.75 2.07
C GLY A 74 7.86 -14.68 2.97
N ALA A 75 7.46 -13.52 2.43
CA ALA A 75 6.91 -12.45 3.25
C ALA A 75 5.56 -12.82 3.88
N PRO A 76 5.35 -12.58 5.18
CA PRO A 76 4.08 -12.89 5.86
C PRO A 76 2.92 -12.01 5.35
N LEU A 77 3.21 -10.81 4.87
CA LEU A 77 2.26 -9.89 4.26
C LEU A 77 2.83 -9.33 2.96
N VAL A 78 2.09 -9.42 1.87
CA VAL A 78 2.44 -8.82 0.57
C VAL A 78 1.29 -7.94 0.12
N LEU A 79 1.54 -6.63 0.07
CA LEU A 79 0.58 -5.64 -0.41
C LEU A 79 1.10 -5.03 -1.72
N VAL A 80 0.26 -5.02 -2.75
CA VAL A 80 0.55 -4.37 -4.03
C VAL A 80 -0.29 -3.10 -4.11
N PHE A 81 0.38 -1.96 -4.23
CA PHE A 81 -0.26 -0.65 -4.35
C PHE A 81 -0.32 -0.25 -5.82
N LEU A 82 -1.52 -0.01 -6.31
CA LEU A 82 -1.79 0.34 -7.71
C LEU A 82 -2.26 1.79 -7.80
N ALA A 83 -1.64 2.58 -8.67
CA ALA A 83 -2.15 3.90 -9.05
C ALA A 83 -3.41 3.73 -9.91
N ASP A 84 -4.58 4.08 -9.36
CA ASP A 84 -5.89 3.85 -9.98
C ASP A 84 -6.59 5.17 -10.34
N CYS A 85 -6.12 5.84 -11.37
CA CYS A 85 -6.72 7.07 -11.87
C CYS A 85 -8.11 6.86 -12.52
N ARG A 86 -8.54 5.62 -12.74
CA ARG A 86 -9.84 5.30 -13.33
C ARG A 86 -10.93 5.01 -12.29
N ARG A 87 -10.58 4.94 -11.03
CA ARG A 87 -11.48 4.54 -9.94
C ARG A 87 -12.83 5.26 -10.01
N TRP A 88 -12.82 6.59 -10.09
CA TRP A 88 -14.04 7.38 -10.13
C TRP A 88 -14.81 7.26 -11.43
N LEU A 89 -14.12 7.17 -12.58
CA LEU A 89 -14.78 6.89 -13.85
C LEU A 89 -15.55 5.57 -13.80
N ASN A 90 -14.92 4.52 -13.26
CA ASN A 90 -15.55 3.22 -13.09
C ASN A 90 -16.75 3.29 -12.13
N ALA A 91 -16.63 4.03 -11.01
CA ALA A 91 -17.72 4.25 -10.06
C ALA A 91 -18.90 5.01 -10.69
N TYR A 92 -18.63 6.06 -11.48
CA TYR A 92 -19.65 6.80 -12.20
C TYR A 92 -20.38 5.92 -13.23
N HIS A 93 -19.66 5.14 -14.01
CA HIS A 93 -20.26 4.20 -14.96
C HIS A 93 -21.13 3.16 -14.25
N ALA A 94 -20.67 2.62 -13.12
CA ALA A 94 -21.45 1.68 -12.31
C ALA A 94 -22.73 2.32 -11.75
N ALA A 95 -22.71 3.65 -11.50
CA ALA A 95 -23.88 4.43 -11.11
C ALA A 95 -24.77 4.90 -12.28
N GLY A 96 -24.47 4.48 -13.52
CA GLY A 96 -25.22 4.86 -14.73
C GLY A 96 -24.86 6.23 -15.32
N ILE A 97 -23.82 6.90 -14.83
CA ILE A 97 -23.35 8.18 -15.37
C ILE A 97 -22.33 7.89 -16.49
N THR A 98 -22.73 8.14 -17.73
CA THR A 98 -21.94 7.76 -18.92
C THR A 98 -21.11 8.91 -19.53
N ASP A 99 -21.39 10.14 -19.17
CA ASP A 99 -20.75 11.37 -19.67
C ASP A 99 -19.64 11.91 -18.74
N ALA A 100 -19.21 11.12 -17.76
CA ALA A 100 -18.15 11.49 -16.85
C ALA A 100 -16.83 11.73 -17.60
N ARG A 101 -16.08 12.75 -17.18
CA ARG A 101 -14.76 13.07 -17.73
C ARG A 101 -13.80 11.87 -17.59
N LYS A 102 -13.15 11.53 -18.69
CA LYS A 102 -12.10 10.51 -18.68
C LYS A 102 -10.85 11.02 -17.96
N PRO A 103 -10.15 10.17 -17.20
CA PRO A 103 -8.90 10.55 -16.56
C PRO A 103 -7.84 10.86 -17.62
N GLY A 104 -6.98 11.84 -17.32
CA GLY A 104 -5.85 12.25 -18.14
C GLY A 104 -4.52 12.08 -17.41
N ALA A 105 -3.46 12.63 -18.00
CA ALA A 105 -2.10 12.55 -17.42
C ALA A 105 -2.02 13.17 -16.02
N GLY A 106 -2.73 14.27 -15.75
CA GLY A 106 -2.79 14.87 -14.43
C GLY A 106 -3.39 13.95 -13.37
N ASP A 107 -4.46 13.23 -13.71
CA ASP A 107 -5.08 12.27 -12.81
C ASP A 107 -4.15 11.08 -12.51
N LEU A 108 -3.37 10.64 -13.50
CA LEU A 108 -2.36 9.61 -13.30
C LEU A 108 -1.24 10.09 -12.37
N MET A 109 -0.76 11.32 -12.52
CA MET A 109 0.25 11.88 -11.63
C MET A 109 -0.26 11.97 -10.17
N LEU A 110 -1.50 12.42 -9.99
CA LEU A 110 -2.14 12.45 -8.67
C LEU A 110 -2.27 11.02 -8.10
N ALA A 111 -2.72 10.06 -8.91
CA ALA A 111 -2.85 8.66 -8.50
C ALA A 111 -1.51 8.07 -8.07
N VAL A 112 -0.42 8.34 -8.77
CA VAL A 112 0.93 7.91 -8.36
C VAL A 112 1.32 8.53 -7.04
N ALA A 113 1.10 9.84 -6.84
CA ALA A 113 1.40 10.52 -5.59
C ALA A 113 0.59 9.93 -4.41
N ASP A 114 -0.73 9.81 -4.57
CA ASP A 114 -1.64 9.22 -3.57
C ASP A 114 -1.19 7.80 -3.18
N THR A 115 -0.85 6.98 -4.18
CA THR A 115 -0.38 5.61 -4.00
C THR A 115 0.92 5.54 -3.19
N CYS A 116 1.90 6.39 -3.52
CA CYS A 116 3.18 6.43 -2.82
C CYS A 116 3.02 6.86 -1.36
N ILE A 117 2.15 7.83 -1.08
CA ILE A 117 1.90 8.30 0.29
C ILE A 117 1.20 7.20 1.11
N ALA A 118 0.19 6.53 0.54
CA ALA A 118 -0.49 5.42 1.18
C ALA A 118 0.47 4.25 1.46
N ALA A 119 1.32 3.90 0.50
CA ALA A 119 2.33 2.86 0.67
C ALA A 119 3.37 3.22 1.75
N GLN A 120 3.78 4.49 1.83
CA GLN A 120 4.69 4.96 2.87
C GLN A 120 4.06 4.83 4.26
N ASN A 121 2.79 5.21 4.44
CA ASN A 121 2.10 5.03 5.72
C ASN A 121 2.03 3.56 6.14
N ALA A 122 1.70 2.67 5.21
CA ALA A 122 1.71 1.22 5.46
C ALA A 122 3.11 0.72 5.85
N ALA A 123 4.16 1.16 5.16
CA ALA A 123 5.54 0.74 5.43
C ALA A 123 6.04 1.20 6.80
N VAL A 124 5.71 2.42 7.23
CA VAL A 124 6.05 2.93 8.58
C VAL A 124 5.27 2.16 9.64
N SER A 125 3.96 1.95 9.44
CA SER A 125 3.10 1.20 10.36
C SER A 125 3.59 -0.25 10.53
N TYR A 126 3.89 -0.93 9.44
CA TYR A 126 4.44 -2.30 9.48
C TYR A 126 5.75 -2.35 10.27
N THR A 127 6.69 -1.44 10.00
CA THR A 127 7.97 -1.38 10.71
C THR A 127 7.77 -1.19 12.23
N HIS A 128 6.81 -0.35 12.62
CA HIS A 128 6.53 -0.07 14.03
C HIS A 128 5.86 -1.24 14.76
N LEU A 129 4.96 -1.96 14.08
CA LEU A 129 4.16 -3.04 14.68
C LEU A 129 4.88 -4.39 14.71
N THR A 130 5.75 -4.67 13.74
CA THR A 130 6.26 -6.03 13.50
C THR A 130 7.77 -6.18 13.71
N LEU A 131 8.50 -5.10 13.87
CA LEU A 131 9.95 -5.14 14.14
C LEU A 131 10.23 -4.76 15.59
N PRO A 132 11.14 -5.49 16.26
CA PRO A 132 11.57 -5.18 17.62
C PRO A 132 12.37 -3.89 17.71
#